data_e65c159bd44df4cd9a8f615ca7a5b490
#
_entry.id   e65c159bd44df4cd9a8f615ca7a5b490
#
_cell.length_a   1.000
_cell.length_b   1.000
_cell.length_c   1.000
_cell.angle_alpha   90.00
_cell.angle_beta   90.00
_cell.angle_gamma   90.00
#
_symmetry.space_group_name_H-M   'P 1'
#
loop_
_entity.id
_entity.type
_entity.pdbx_description
1 polymer ?
#
loop_
_entity_poly.entity_id
_entity_poly.type
_entity_poly.pdbx_seq_one_letter_code
_entity_poly.pdbx_strand_id
1 'polypeptide(L)'
;MKNYLLALFLVTLSLGISAEDRRLENNGNLILENIPPIPISIEAELSKFQNVRSAAFRGFSNTGDGVFVSTRFGNVSQLHYVGSPGAARTQITYFQEPIGSTSIHPTGSSIAFTMDKGGTENAQIYLLDPNSATSKILTDGASRNGGPLWNNAGDKLAFQSTKRNGRSNDVWVMSSDDPKNSELILESPDGTWWGAADWTEDDQRVLIQNYISVSNSKAYIVDLKTKKKTLVLGRKGSTIGQFCAGL
;
A
#
# COMPACT_ATOMS: atom_id res chain seq x y z
N MET A 1 19.29 76.16 -45.44
CA MET A 1 19.32 75.51 -44.13
C MET A 1 18.43 74.28 -44.28
N LYS A 2 19.00 73.09 -44.35
CA LYS A 2 18.29 71.83 -44.51
C LYS A 2 18.20 71.12 -43.14
N ASN A 3 16.97 70.91 -42.63
CA ASN A 3 16.72 70.19 -41.40
C ASN A 3 16.68 68.69 -41.71
N TYR A 4 17.58 67.93 -41.17
CA TYR A 4 17.53 66.46 -41.17
C TYR A 4 16.78 65.98 -39.93
N LEU A 5 15.59 65.37 -40.13
CA LEU A 5 14.83 64.69 -39.10
C LEU A 5 15.45 63.28 -38.94
N LEU A 6 16.07 63.04 -37.79
CA LEU A 6 16.58 61.70 -37.45
C LEU A 6 15.45 60.87 -36.81
N ALA A 7 14.90 59.94 -37.55
CA ALA A 7 13.92 58.97 -37.04
C ALA A 7 14.62 57.85 -36.26
N LEU A 8 14.47 57.87 -34.95
CA LEU A 8 14.98 56.80 -34.05
C LEU A 8 13.99 55.61 -34.11
N PHE A 9 14.40 54.50 -34.77
CA PHE A 9 13.61 53.26 -34.81
C PHE A 9 13.89 52.48 -33.53
N LEU A 10 12.97 52.51 -32.54
CA LEU A 10 13.03 51.71 -31.35
C LEU A 10 12.60 50.28 -31.69
N VAL A 11 13.54 49.32 -31.84
CA VAL A 11 13.23 47.91 -31.97
C VAL A 11 13.00 47.40 -30.55
N THR A 12 11.74 47.20 -30.18
CA THR A 12 11.37 46.50 -28.94
C THR A 12 11.55 45.02 -29.16
N LEU A 13 12.65 44.46 -28.66
CA LEU A 13 12.86 43.02 -28.56
C LEU A 13 11.88 42.51 -27.47
N SER A 14 10.72 41.97 -27.86
CA SER A 14 9.86 41.25 -26.95
C SER A 14 10.56 39.91 -26.63
N LEU A 15 11.27 39.88 -25.49
CA LEU A 15 11.62 38.61 -24.85
C LEU A 15 10.30 37.93 -24.48
N GLY A 16 9.90 36.95 -25.26
CA GLY A 16 8.81 36.06 -24.91
C GLY A 16 9.21 35.33 -23.64
N ILE A 17 8.69 35.78 -22.51
CA ILE A 17 8.69 34.99 -21.28
C ILE A 17 7.80 33.80 -21.59
N SER A 18 8.40 32.64 -21.86
CA SER A 18 7.68 31.38 -21.93
C SER A 18 7.03 31.19 -20.57
N ALA A 19 5.71 31.21 -20.52
CA ALA A 19 4.98 30.84 -19.31
C ALA A 19 5.44 29.43 -18.94
N GLU A 20 5.92 29.28 -17.73
CA GLU A 20 6.33 27.99 -17.18
C GLU A 20 5.11 27.06 -17.24
N ASP A 21 5.16 26.01 -18.09
CA ASP A 21 4.08 25.04 -18.22
C ASP A 21 4.07 24.15 -16.97
N ARG A 22 3.31 24.55 -15.98
CA ARG A 22 3.15 23.85 -14.71
C ARG A 22 1.78 23.18 -14.65
N ARG A 23 1.76 21.85 -14.57
CA ARG A 23 0.56 21.04 -14.44
C ARG A 23 0.54 20.27 -13.13
N LEU A 24 -0.66 20.17 -12.54
CA LEU A 24 -0.88 19.40 -11.32
C LEU A 24 -1.74 18.18 -11.69
N GLU A 25 -1.24 16.99 -11.42
CA GLU A 25 -1.92 15.71 -11.68
C GLU A 25 -2.03 14.90 -10.38
N ASN A 26 -2.76 13.78 -10.40
CA ASN A 26 -2.96 12.89 -9.24
C ASN A 26 -3.43 13.63 -7.98
N ASN A 27 -4.49 14.45 -8.12
CA ASN A 27 -5.03 15.27 -7.02
C ASN A 27 -4.01 16.24 -6.39
N GLY A 28 -3.06 16.74 -7.20
CA GLY A 28 -2.01 17.66 -6.76
C GLY A 28 -0.75 17.00 -6.22
N ASN A 29 -0.68 15.68 -6.19
CA ASN A 29 0.50 14.95 -5.71
C ASN A 29 1.63 14.85 -6.77
N LEU A 30 1.34 15.14 -8.03
CA LEU A 30 2.32 15.19 -9.11
C LEU A 30 2.37 16.59 -9.71
N ILE A 31 3.55 17.19 -9.68
CA ILE A 31 3.82 18.50 -10.28
C ILE A 31 4.69 18.28 -11.51
N LEU A 32 4.18 18.67 -12.68
CA LEU A 32 4.92 18.61 -13.94
C LEU A 32 5.29 20.04 -14.34
N GLU A 33 6.58 20.34 -14.45
CA GLU A 33 7.12 21.65 -14.83
C GLU A 33 7.91 21.51 -16.13
N ASN A 34 7.45 22.16 -17.18
CA ASN A 34 8.06 22.12 -18.53
C ASN A 34 8.21 20.69 -19.10
N ILE A 35 7.33 19.78 -18.70
CA ILE A 35 7.26 18.41 -19.25
C ILE A 35 6.24 18.40 -20.38
N PRO A 36 6.61 18.09 -21.63
CA PRO A 36 5.65 18.02 -22.72
C PRO A 36 4.65 16.89 -22.50
N PRO A 37 3.41 17.01 -23.01
CA PRO A 37 2.44 15.91 -22.98
C PRO A 37 3.01 14.68 -23.69
N ILE A 38 2.71 13.50 -23.15
CA ILE A 38 3.06 12.24 -23.80
C ILE A 38 2.24 12.13 -25.09
N PRO A 39 2.87 11.93 -26.28
CA PRO A 39 2.11 11.74 -27.53
C PRO A 39 1.17 10.54 -27.43
N ILE A 40 -0.06 10.69 -27.91
CA ILE A 40 -1.10 9.64 -27.92
C ILE A 40 -0.61 8.36 -28.63
N SER A 41 0.26 8.49 -29.63
CA SER A 41 0.85 7.34 -30.32
C SER A 41 1.70 6.48 -29.40
N ILE A 42 2.49 7.08 -28.51
CA ILE A 42 3.31 6.36 -27.51
C ILE A 42 2.39 5.67 -26.49
N GLU A 43 1.37 6.35 -26.01
CA GLU A 43 0.38 5.78 -25.08
C GLU A 43 -0.32 4.57 -25.71
N ALA A 44 -0.77 4.70 -26.98
CA ALA A 44 -1.43 3.62 -27.71
C ALA A 44 -0.52 2.41 -27.94
N GLU A 45 0.77 2.62 -28.20
CA GLU A 45 1.74 1.53 -28.35
C GLU A 45 2.06 0.86 -27.02
N LEU A 46 2.32 1.62 -25.97
CA LEU A 46 2.58 1.09 -24.63
C LEU A 46 1.41 0.27 -24.09
N SER A 47 0.18 0.69 -24.36
CA SER A 47 -1.02 -0.01 -23.89
C SER A 47 -1.10 -1.46 -24.39
N LYS A 48 -0.55 -1.77 -25.57
CA LYS A 48 -0.49 -3.14 -26.13
C LYS A 48 0.35 -4.07 -25.24
N PHE A 49 1.39 -3.56 -24.63
CA PHE A 49 2.30 -4.30 -23.74
C PHE A 49 1.85 -4.26 -22.28
N GLN A 50 1.26 -3.15 -21.85
CA GLN A 50 0.80 -2.96 -20.47
C GLN A 50 -0.55 -3.61 -20.17
N ASN A 51 -1.32 -4.00 -21.19
CA ASN A 51 -2.61 -4.68 -21.02
C ASN A 51 -2.49 -6.17 -20.69
N VAL A 52 -1.35 -6.64 -20.21
CA VAL A 52 -1.21 -7.98 -19.63
C VAL A 52 -2.01 -8.04 -18.34
N ARG A 53 -2.86 -9.07 -18.23
CA ARG A 53 -3.77 -9.26 -17.10
C ARG A 53 -3.27 -10.44 -16.27
N SER A 54 -2.42 -10.15 -15.29
CA SER A 54 -2.04 -11.11 -14.27
C SER A 54 -3.14 -11.22 -13.21
N ALA A 55 -3.18 -12.36 -12.51
CA ALA A 55 -4.00 -12.55 -11.32
C ALA A 55 -3.08 -12.97 -10.17
N ALA A 56 -2.97 -12.12 -9.15
CA ALA A 56 -2.20 -12.42 -7.95
C ALA A 56 -3.12 -13.07 -6.91
N PHE A 57 -2.74 -14.22 -6.40
CA PHE A 57 -3.43 -14.89 -5.30
C PHE A 57 -3.40 -14.00 -4.04
N ARG A 58 -4.54 -13.90 -3.34
CA ARG A 58 -4.71 -13.09 -2.14
C ARG A 58 -5.13 -13.88 -0.90
N GLY A 59 -5.71 -15.03 -1.08
CA GLY A 59 -6.11 -15.93 -0.01
C GLY A 59 -7.26 -16.85 -0.43
N PHE A 60 -7.51 -17.86 0.38
CA PHE A 60 -8.71 -18.69 0.29
C PHE A 60 -9.88 -17.97 0.96
N SER A 61 -11.10 -18.30 0.53
CA SER A 61 -12.30 -17.98 1.32
C SER A 61 -12.24 -18.74 2.66
N ASN A 62 -12.87 -18.20 3.69
CA ASN A 62 -12.96 -18.86 4.99
C ASN A 62 -13.74 -20.18 4.95
N THR A 63 -14.59 -20.38 3.96
CA THR A 63 -15.33 -21.63 3.67
C THR A 63 -14.52 -22.64 2.88
N GLY A 64 -13.37 -22.21 2.31
CA GLY A 64 -12.49 -23.06 1.50
C GLY A 64 -13.01 -23.39 0.10
N ASP A 65 -14.16 -22.85 -0.30
CA ASP A 65 -14.82 -23.12 -1.58
C ASP A 65 -14.33 -22.23 -2.74
N GLY A 66 -13.53 -21.22 -2.45
CA GLY A 66 -13.02 -20.32 -3.47
C GLY A 66 -11.78 -19.57 -3.04
N VAL A 67 -11.31 -18.70 -3.94
CA VAL A 67 -10.10 -17.89 -3.73
C VAL A 67 -10.36 -16.44 -4.07
N PHE A 68 -9.63 -15.56 -3.38
CA PHE A 68 -9.55 -14.16 -3.74
C PHE A 68 -8.29 -13.90 -4.57
N VAL A 69 -8.45 -13.16 -5.65
CA VAL A 69 -7.35 -12.77 -6.54
C VAL A 69 -7.41 -11.26 -6.79
N SER A 70 -6.25 -10.65 -6.92
CA SER A 70 -6.15 -9.27 -7.39
C SER A 70 -5.79 -9.28 -8.87
N THR A 71 -6.62 -8.64 -9.69
CA THR A 71 -6.42 -8.54 -11.14
C THR A 71 -6.97 -7.22 -11.66
N ARG A 72 -6.51 -6.82 -12.87
CA ARG A 72 -6.90 -5.59 -13.50
C ARG A 72 -7.71 -5.87 -14.77
N PHE A 73 -8.99 -5.48 -14.79
CA PHE A 73 -9.81 -5.39 -16.00
C PHE A 73 -9.96 -3.94 -16.49
N GLY A 74 -9.91 -2.98 -15.59
CA GLY A 74 -9.85 -1.55 -15.87
C GLY A 74 -8.43 -0.96 -15.74
N ASN A 75 -8.32 0.24 -15.21
CA ASN A 75 -7.05 0.96 -15.07
C ASN A 75 -6.21 0.48 -13.87
N VAL A 76 -6.84 -0.01 -12.80
CA VAL A 76 -6.18 -0.40 -11.56
C VAL A 76 -6.58 -1.80 -11.11
N SER A 77 -5.72 -2.44 -10.31
CA SER A 77 -5.98 -3.78 -9.76
C SER A 77 -7.05 -3.73 -8.68
N GLN A 78 -8.07 -4.58 -8.84
CA GLN A 78 -9.18 -4.74 -7.92
C GLN A 78 -9.26 -6.17 -7.41
N LEU A 79 -9.97 -6.37 -6.31
CA LEU A 79 -10.18 -7.70 -5.72
C LEU A 79 -11.32 -8.42 -6.45
N HIS A 80 -11.11 -9.69 -6.73
CA HIS A 80 -12.07 -10.58 -7.38
C HIS A 80 -12.17 -11.89 -6.59
N TYR A 81 -13.35 -12.46 -6.62
CA TYR A 81 -13.62 -13.79 -6.08
C TYR A 81 -13.73 -14.82 -7.23
N VAL A 82 -13.20 -16.01 -7.02
CA VAL A 82 -13.29 -17.17 -7.92
C VAL A 82 -13.77 -18.35 -7.10
N GLY A 83 -15.03 -18.76 -7.31
CA GLY A 83 -15.72 -19.75 -6.47
C GLY A 83 -15.32 -21.20 -6.73
N SER A 84 -14.63 -21.51 -7.85
CA SER A 84 -14.15 -22.86 -8.14
C SER A 84 -13.14 -22.85 -9.28
N PRO A 85 -12.36 -23.92 -9.48
CA PRO A 85 -11.46 -24.04 -10.62
C PRO A 85 -12.20 -23.85 -11.96
N GLY A 86 -11.71 -22.93 -12.79
CA GLY A 86 -12.34 -22.61 -14.07
C GLY A 86 -13.53 -21.65 -14.01
N ALA A 87 -13.98 -21.24 -12.83
CA ALA A 87 -15.06 -20.28 -12.67
C ALA A 87 -14.65 -18.87 -13.11
N ALA A 88 -15.66 -18.05 -13.42
CA ALA A 88 -15.46 -16.64 -13.73
C ALA A 88 -14.92 -15.87 -12.50
N ARG A 89 -14.13 -14.85 -12.77
CA ARG A 89 -13.67 -13.90 -11.75
C ARG A 89 -14.75 -12.85 -11.52
N THR A 90 -15.38 -12.86 -10.36
CA THR A 90 -16.38 -11.86 -9.96
C THR A 90 -15.68 -10.72 -9.24
N GLN A 91 -15.70 -9.52 -9.81
CA GLN A 91 -15.13 -8.33 -9.18
C GLN A 91 -15.95 -7.93 -7.95
N ILE A 92 -15.27 -7.68 -6.83
CA ILE A 92 -15.91 -7.33 -5.55
C ILE A 92 -15.49 -5.95 -5.04
N THR A 93 -14.51 -5.28 -5.67
CA THR A 93 -14.12 -3.90 -5.36
C THR A 93 -14.06 -3.04 -6.62
N TYR A 94 -14.42 -1.76 -6.49
CA TYR A 94 -14.57 -0.82 -7.62
C TYR A 94 -13.96 0.54 -7.30
N PHE A 95 -12.76 0.56 -6.72
CA PHE A 95 -12.08 1.80 -6.35
C PHE A 95 -11.35 2.43 -7.54
N GLN A 96 -11.10 3.72 -7.45
CA GLN A 96 -10.27 4.45 -8.43
C GLN A 96 -8.77 4.12 -8.26
N GLU A 97 -8.39 3.68 -7.06
CA GLU A 97 -7.02 3.35 -6.69
C GLU A 97 -6.81 1.83 -6.65
N PRO A 98 -5.58 1.35 -6.85
CA PRO A 98 -5.28 -0.07 -6.76
C PRO A 98 -5.34 -0.57 -5.32
N ILE A 99 -5.84 -1.80 -5.14
CA ILE A 99 -5.76 -2.49 -3.86
C ILE A 99 -4.35 -3.04 -3.67
N GLY A 100 -3.78 -2.80 -2.48
CA GLY A 100 -2.47 -3.31 -2.06
C GLY A 100 -2.55 -4.66 -1.34
N SER A 101 -1.98 -4.72 -0.12
CA SER A 101 -2.00 -5.92 0.73
C SER A 101 -3.43 -6.27 1.14
N THR A 102 -3.73 -7.56 1.26
CA THR A 102 -5.04 -8.06 1.71
C THR A 102 -4.84 -9.12 2.78
N SER A 103 -5.76 -9.19 3.73
CA SER A 103 -5.86 -10.24 4.75
C SER A 103 -7.32 -10.66 4.88
N ILE A 104 -7.58 -11.93 4.61
CA ILE A 104 -8.92 -12.51 4.67
C ILE A 104 -9.23 -12.85 6.13
N HIS A 105 -10.41 -12.51 6.60
CA HIS A 105 -10.84 -12.85 7.95
C HIS A 105 -10.89 -14.38 8.14
N PRO A 106 -10.29 -14.93 9.20
CA PRO A 106 -10.14 -16.38 9.35
C PRO A 106 -11.46 -17.13 9.50
N THR A 107 -12.48 -16.52 10.10
CA THR A 107 -13.77 -17.18 10.39
C THR A 107 -14.98 -16.39 9.85
N GLY A 108 -14.80 -15.15 9.44
CA GLY A 108 -15.86 -14.27 8.90
C GLY A 108 -15.67 -13.99 7.40
N SER A 109 -16.52 -13.14 6.85
CA SER A 109 -16.44 -12.76 5.42
C SER A 109 -15.61 -11.51 5.17
N SER A 110 -15.28 -10.73 6.20
CA SER A 110 -14.59 -9.44 6.05
C SER A 110 -13.18 -9.58 5.49
N ILE A 111 -12.73 -8.59 4.74
CA ILE A 111 -11.39 -8.54 4.15
C ILE A 111 -10.73 -7.22 4.54
N ALA A 112 -9.63 -7.29 5.27
CA ALA A 112 -8.78 -6.13 5.50
C ALA A 112 -7.86 -5.92 4.29
N PHE A 113 -7.74 -4.68 3.82
CA PHE A 113 -6.87 -4.37 2.69
C PHE A 113 -6.26 -2.98 2.83
N THR A 114 -5.15 -2.74 2.13
CA THR A 114 -4.54 -1.42 2.03
C THR A 114 -4.90 -0.75 0.72
N MET A 115 -5.09 0.56 0.76
CA MET A 115 -5.26 1.39 -0.42
C MET A 115 -4.68 2.78 -0.15
N ASP A 116 -3.94 3.30 -1.10
CA ASP A 116 -3.49 4.69 -1.11
C ASP A 116 -4.53 5.57 -1.81
N LYS A 117 -4.41 6.87 -1.68
CA LYS A 117 -5.27 7.83 -2.36
C LYS A 117 -4.42 8.88 -3.07
N GLY A 118 -4.55 8.92 -4.41
CA GLY A 118 -3.91 9.95 -5.23
C GLY A 118 -2.37 9.87 -5.24
N GLY A 119 -1.78 8.69 -5.01
CA GLY A 119 -0.33 8.49 -5.07
C GLY A 119 0.46 9.15 -3.94
N THR A 120 -0.17 9.37 -2.77
CA THR A 120 0.50 9.97 -1.60
C THR A 120 1.51 9.04 -0.93
N GLU A 121 1.47 7.73 -1.22
CA GLU A 121 2.20 6.66 -0.55
C GLU A 121 1.85 6.49 0.94
N ASN A 122 0.78 7.15 1.40
CA ASN A 122 0.23 7.04 2.75
C ASN A 122 -0.98 6.09 2.75
N ALA A 123 -0.73 4.83 2.39
CA ALA A 123 -1.78 3.82 2.33
C ALA A 123 -2.51 3.69 3.66
N GLN A 124 -3.82 3.53 3.58
CA GLN A 124 -4.70 3.31 4.73
C GLN A 124 -5.20 1.87 4.73
N ILE A 125 -5.54 1.36 5.90
CA ILE A 125 -6.17 0.05 6.06
C ILE A 125 -7.68 0.24 6.06
N TYR A 126 -8.34 -0.53 5.22
CA TYR A 126 -9.80 -0.58 5.08
C TYR A 126 -10.31 -1.96 5.44
N LEU A 127 -11.52 -2.02 5.94
CA LEU A 127 -12.28 -3.26 6.13
C LEU A 127 -13.41 -3.30 5.11
N LEU A 128 -13.40 -4.31 4.24
CA LEU A 128 -14.42 -4.60 3.25
C LEU A 128 -15.40 -5.65 3.81
N ASP A 129 -16.68 -5.40 3.68
CA ASP A 129 -17.70 -6.44 3.71
C ASP A 129 -18.03 -6.83 2.25
N PRO A 130 -17.61 -8.01 1.80
CA PRO A 130 -17.82 -8.42 0.41
C PRO A 130 -19.30 -8.68 0.06
N ASN A 131 -20.17 -8.91 1.07
CA ASN A 131 -21.60 -9.17 0.85
C ASN A 131 -22.36 -7.89 0.49
N SER A 132 -22.03 -6.78 1.16
CA SER A 132 -22.63 -5.46 0.91
C SER A 132 -21.80 -4.59 -0.04
N ALA A 133 -20.59 -5.03 -0.40
CA ALA A 133 -19.59 -4.25 -1.16
C ALA A 133 -19.27 -2.88 -0.50
N THR A 134 -19.42 -2.79 0.82
CA THR A 134 -19.10 -1.57 1.58
C THR A 134 -17.74 -1.68 2.24
N SER A 135 -17.05 -0.56 2.37
CA SER A 135 -15.77 -0.51 3.07
C SER A 135 -15.71 0.65 4.05
N LYS A 136 -15.03 0.44 5.18
CA LYS A 136 -14.73 1.47 6.18
C LYS A 136 -13.24 1.59 6.39
N ILE A 137 -12.73 2.81 6.58
CA ILE A 137 -11.33 3.04 6.96
C ILE A 137 -11.13 2.67 8.43
N LEU A 138 -10.03 1.98 8.73
CA LEU A 138 -9.65 1.59 10.09
C LEU A 138 -8.53 2.45 10.67
N THR A 139 -7.73 3.11 9.82
CA THR A 139 -6.58 3.91 10.23
C THR A 139 -6.86 5.41 10.18
N ASP A 140 -5.89 6.23 10.56
CA ASP A 140 -6.04 7.66 10.84
C ASP A 140 -6.24 8.56 9.61
N GLY A 141 -6.10 8.03 8.40
CA GLY A 141 -6.22 8.79 7.15
C GLY A 141 -5.00 9.62 6.77
N ALA A 142 -3.93 9.62 7.57
CA ALA A 142 -2.77 10.49 7.39
C ALA A 142 -1.45 9.73 7.36
N SER A 143 -1.26 8.76 8.25
CA SER A 143 -0.03 7.97 8.36
C SER A 143 0.08 6.94 7.26
N ARG A 144 1.31 6.51 6.95
CA ARG A 144 1.51 5.33 6.10
C ARG A 144 1.30 4.07 6.91
N ASN A 145 0.40 3.21 6.43
CA ASN A 145 0.06 1.95 7.07
C ASN A 145 0.21 0.78 6.09
N GLY A 146 0.43 -0.43 6.61
CA GLY A 146 0.60 -1.60 5.75
C GLY A 146 0.48 -2.93 6.49
N GLY A 147 0.47 -4.03 5.71
CA GLY A 147 0.53 -5.38 6.22
C GLY A 147 -0.55 -5.75 7.23
N PRO A 148 -1.85 -5.46 6.99
CA PRO A 148 -2.88 -5.92 7.91
C PRO A 148 -2.86 -7.45 7.99
N LEU A 149 -2.87 -7.98 9.21
CA LEU A 149 -2.81 -9.42 9.49
C LEU A 149 -3.79 -9.75 10.61
N TRP A 150 -4.83 -10.52 10.29
CA TRP A 150 -5.77 -11.01 11.26
C TRP A 150 -5.12 -11.99 12.24
N ASN A 151 -5.53 -11.92 13.51
CA ASN A 151 -5.28 -13.00 14.47
C ASN A 151 -6.21 -14.19 14.20
N ASN A 152 -5.97 -15.34 14.86
CA ASN A 152 -6.74 -16.57 14.61
C ASN A 152 -8.23 -16.43 14.99
N ALA A 153 -8.53 -15.68 16.05
CA ALA A 153 -9.91 -15.40 16.46
C ALA A 153 -10.65 -14.44 15.50
N GLY A 154 -9.95 -13.61 14.72
CA GLY A 154 -10.53 -12.64 13.81
C GLY A 154 -11.05 -11.36 14.49
N ASP A 155 -10.66 -11.09 15.73
CA ASP A 155 -11.07 -9.90 16.47
C ASP A 155 -10.02 -8.79 16.47
N LYS A 156 -8.76 -9.10 16.02
CA LYS A 156 -7.63 -8.17 16.01
C LYS A 156 -6.88 -8.19 14.69
N LEU A 157 -6.29 -7.05 14.39
CA LEU A 157 -5.36 -6.86 13.27
C LEU A 157 -4.01 -6.36 13.79
N ALA A 158 -2.95 -7.09 13.48
CA ALA A 158 -1.60 -6.55 13.54
C ALA A 158 -1.29 -5.81 12.24
N PHE A 159 -0.57 -4.69 12.33
CA PHE A 159 -0.25 -3.87 11.17
C PHE A 159 0.98 -3.00 11.42
N GLN A 160 1.54 -2.46 10.34
CA GLN A 160 2.60 -1.46 10.40
C GLN A 160 2.02 -0.07 10.29
N SER A 161 2.58 0.89 11.02
CA SER A 161 2.19 2.29 10.89
C SER A 161 3.31 3.25 11.25
N THR A 162 3.39 4.36 10.50
CA THR A 162 4.27 5.48 10.82
C THR A 162 3.62 6.50 11.76
N LYS A 163 2.44 6.23 12.30
CA LYS A 163 1.63 7.21 13.04
C LYS A 163 2.31 7.79 14.29
N ARG A 164 3.31 7.10 14.87
CA ARG A 164 4.03 7.60 16.04
C ARG A 164 4.86 8.85 15.73
N ASN A 165 5.56 8.87 14.59
CA ASN A 165 6.50 9.94 14.25
C ASN A 165 6.61 10.29 12.76
N GLY A 166 5.72 9.74 11.92
CA GLY A 166 5.70 9.96 10.47
C GLY A 166 6.82 9.25 9.69
N ARG A 167 7.69 8.46 10.33
CA ARG A 167 8.88 7.87 9.69
C ARG A 167 9.07 6.38 9.95
N SER A 168 8.99 5.98 11.22
CA SER A 168 9.32 4.62 11.66
C SER A 168 8.16 3.68 11.42
N ASN A 169 8.44 2.53 10.78
CA ASN A 169 7.43 1.47 10.61
C ASN A 169 7.31 0.68 11.91
N ASP A 170 6.52 1.19 12.83
CA ASP A 170 6.24 0.52 14.09
C ASP A 170 5.16 -0.55 13.90
N VAL A 171 5.15 -1.56 14.76
CA VAL A 171 4.12 -2.61 14.71
C VAL A 171 3.05 -2.33 15.77
N TRP A 172 1.81 -2.32 15.32
CA TRP A 172 0.62 -1.99 16.09
C TRP A 172 -0.37 -3.13 16.05
N VAL A 173 -1.25 -3.18 17.04
CA VAL A 173 -2.42 -4.06 17.07
C VAL A 173 -3.65 -3.21 17.33
N MET A 174 -4.74 -3.47 16.61
CA MET A 174 -6.05 -2.87 16.83
C MET A 174 -7.14 -3.93 16.89
N SER A 175 -8.23 -3.65 17.63
CA SER A 175 -9.48 -4.39 17.47
C SER A 175 -10.19 -3.95 16.20
N SER A 176 -10.82 -4.87 15.48
CA SER A 176 -11.63 -4.55 14.30
C SER A 176 -12.89 -3.74 14.65
N ASP A 177 -13.38 -3.87 15.88
CA ASP A 177 -14.57 -3.18 16.39
C ASP A 177 -14.24 -1.79 16.94
N ASP A 178 -13.03 -1.61 17.50
CA ASP A 178 -12.54 -0.34 18.03
C ASP A 178 -11.14 0.01 17.47
N PRO A 179 -11.05 0.30 16.16
CA PRO A 179 -9.74 0.52 15.50
C PRO A 179 -9.03 1.81 15.95
N LYS A 180 -9.76 2.74 16.60
CA LYS A 180 -9.17 4.00 17.10
C LYS A 180 -8.24 3.76 18.29
N ASN A 181 -8.51 2.76 19.11
CA ASN A 181 -7.72 2.36 20.27
C ASN A 181 -6.67 1.30 19.89
N SER A 182 -5.82 1.63 18.91
CA SER A 182 -4.73 0.73 18.53
C SER A 182 -3.54 0.86 19.47
N GLU A 183 -2.92 -0.26 19.79
CA GLU A 183 -1.82 -0.41 20.72
C GLU A 183 -0.48 -0.59 19.99
N LEU A 184 0.54 0.16 20.40
CA LEU A 184 1.93 -0.03 19.94
C LEU A 184 2.51 -1.27 20.63
N ILE A 185 2.90 -2.28 19.84
CA ILE A 185 3.49 -3.51 20.36
C ILE A 185 4.99 -3.61 20.15
N LEU A 186 5.51 -2.91 19.12
CA LEU A 186 6.95 -2.82 18.86
C LEU A 186 7.29 -1.47 18.22
N GLU A 187 8.17 -0.74 18.86
CA GLU A 187 8.81 0.45 18.32
C GLU A 187 9.99 0.07 17.42
N SER A 188 10.00 0.55 16.18
CA SER A 188 11.14 0.35 15.28
C SER A 188 12.34 1.18 15.75
N PRO A 189 13.45 0.55 16.19
CA PRO A 189 14.53 1.27 16.85
C PRO A 189 15.52 1.93 15.89
N ASP A 190 15.57 1.49 14.63
CA ASP A 190 16.69 1.73 13.73
C ASP A 190 16.29 2.21 12.33
N GLY A 191 15.01 2.48 12.12
CA GLY A 191 14.48 2.92 10.82
C GLY A 191 14.45 1.83 9.74
N THR A 192 14.84 0.58 10.08
CA THR A 192 14.65 -0.56 9.18
C THR A 192 13.18 -0.96 9.09
N TRP A 193 12.86 -1.83 8.14
CA TRP A 193 11.49 -2.30 7.99
C TRP A 193 11.16 -3.35 9.06
N TRP A 194 10.05 -3.16 9.75
CA TRP A 194 9.48 -4.09 10.72
C TRP A 194 8.02 -4.34 10.37
N GLY A 195 7.56 -5.60 10.44
CA GLY A 195 6.19 -5.95 10.13
C GLY A 195 5.75 -7.25 10.77
N ALA A 196 4.45 -7.35 11.07
CA ALA A 196 3.83 -8.58 11.53
C ALA A 196 3.88 -9.63 10.41
N ALA A 197 4.26 -10.85 10.75
CA ALA A 197 4.35 -11.98 9.83
C ALA A 197 3.34 -13.08 10.17
N ASP A 198 3.06 -13.29 11.47
CA ASP A 198 2.11 -14.31 11.92
C ASP A 198 1.70 -14.09 13.37
N TRP A 199 0.70 -14.82 13.83
CA TRP A 199 0.25 -14.90 15.21
C TRP A 199 0.52 -16.28 15.80
N THR A 200 0.71 -16.36 17.12
CA THR A 200 0.69 -17.66 17.81
C THR A 200 -0.75 -18.18 17.91
N GLU A 201 -0.95 -19.49 18.00
CA GLU A 201 -2.26 -20.13 18.10
C GLU A 201 -3.14 -19.56 19.23
N ASP A 202 -2.53 -19.13 20.32
CA ASP A 202 -3.19 -18.53 21.48
C ASP A 202 -3.51 -17.05 21.33
N ASP A 203 -3.16 -16.41 20.17
CA ASP A 203 -3.30 -14.99 19.89
C ASP A 203 -2.65 -14.06 20.92
N GLN A 204 -1.74 -14.57 21.76
CA GLN A 204 -1.07 -13.79 22.78
C GLN A 204 0.23 -13.15 22.31
N ARG A 205 0.78 -13.61 21.19
CA ARG A 205 2.06 -13.16 20.67
C ARG A 205 2.03 -13.01 19.16
N VAL A 206 2.83 -12.08 18.65
CA VAL A 206 2.99 -11.81 17.23
C VAL A 206 4.40 -12.16 16.78
N LEU A 207 4.54 -12.93 15.72
CA LEU A 207 5.79 -13.12 14.99
C LEU A 207 6.04 -11.87 14.15
N ILE A 208 7.17 -11.22 14.35
CA ILE A 208 7.53 -9.99 13.68
C ILE A 208 8.82 -10.19 12.90
N GLN A 209 8.80 -9.85 11.62
CA GLN A 209 9.97 -9.79 10.77
C GLN A 209 10.63 -8.42 10.86
N ASN A 210 11.95 -8.40 10.99
CA ASN A 210 12.79 -7.24 10.74
C ASN A 210 13.58 -7.47 9.44
N TYR A 211 13.26 -6.73 8.38
CA TYR A 211 14.01 -6.76 7.14
C TYR A 211 15.07 -5.67 7.14
N ILE A 212 16.33 -6.07 7.08
CA ILE A 212 17.49 -5.19 7.11
C ILE A 212 18.06 -5.03 5.70
N SER A 213 18.22 -6.14 4.99
CA SER A 213 18.69 -6.18 3.59
C SER A 213 18.27 -7.51 2.93
N VAL A 214 18.53 -7.63 1.63
CA VAL A 214 18.25 -8.85 0.85
C VAL A 214 18.87 -10.12 1.48
N SER A 215 20.03 -9.98 2.13
CA SER A 215 20.76 -11.09 2.75
C SER A 215 20.70 -11.09 4.30
N ASN A 216 19.94 -10.16 4.88
CA ASN A 216 19.90 -10.03 6.34
C ASN A 216 18.48 -9.70 6.81
N SER A 217 17.84 -10.68 7.41
CA SER A 217 16.54 -10.55 8.07
C SER A 217 16.59 -11.22 9.44
N LYS A 218 15.73 -10.77 10.35
CA LYS A 218 15.54 -11.37 11.66
C LYS A 218 14.07 -11.58 11.93
N ALA A 219 13.76 -12.59 12.73
CA ALA A 219 12.42 -12.80 13.22
C ALA A 219 12.38 -12.80 14.74
N TYR A 220 11.37 -12.16 15.29
CA TYR A 220 11.14 -12.01 16.72
C TYR A 220 9.71 -12.42 17.06
N ILE A 221 9.54 -12.98 18.25
CA ILE A 221 8.22 -13.10 18.87
C ILE A 221 8.08 -11.97 19.88
N VAL A 222 6.97 -11.24 19.80
CA VAL A 222 6.60 -10.17 20.73
C VAL A 222 5.35 -10.58 21.49
N ASP A 223 5.46 -10.60 22.82
CA ASP A 223 4.35 -10.86 23.72
C ASP A 223 3.48 -9.60 23.87
N LEU A 224 2.18 -9.71 23.66
CA LEU A 224 1.28 -8.55 23.65
C LEU A 224 1.13 -7.89 25.02
N LYS A 225 1.17 -8.67 26.09
CA LYS A 225 0.97 -8.18 27.46
C LYS A 225 2.23 -7.52 28.01
N THR A 226 3.37 -8.18 27.85
CA THR A 226 4.64 -7.73 28.46
C THR A 226 5.48 -6.88 27.52
N LYS A 227 5.16 -6.83 26.23
CA LYS A 227 5.94 -6.22 25.15
C LYS A 227 7.36 -6.79 25.01
N LYS A 228 7.61 -7.94 25.64
CA LYS A 228 8.91 -8.61 25.57
C LYS A 228 9.15 -9.14 24.17
N LYS A 229 10.26 -8.69 23.57
CA LYS A 229 10.74 -9.15 22.27
C LYS A 229 11.79 -10.25 22.44
N THR A 230 11.57 -11.41 21.82
CA THR A 230 12.50 -12.55 21.82
C THR A 230 12.94 -12.87 20.40
N LEU A 231 14.25 -12.89 20.14
CA LEU A 231 14.79 -13.27 18.84
C LEU A 231 14.63 -14.79 18.63
N VAL A 232 14.00 -15.19 17.51
CA VAL A 232 13.80 -16.61 17.14
C VAL A 232 14.63 -17.03 15.95
N LEU A 233 14.86 -16.15 14.98
CA LEU A 233 15.69 -16.40 13.79
C LEU A 233 16.61 -15.20 13.49
N GLY A 234 17.77 -15.47 12.87
CA GLY A 234 18.72 -14.42 12.48
C GLY A 234 19.73 -14.09 13.56
N ARG A 235 20.42 -15.10 14.12
CA ARG A 235 21.50 -14.91 15.10
C ARG A 235 22.60 -14.02 14.51
N LYS A 236 23.31 -13.28 15.38
CA LYS A 236 24.45 -12.44 15.00
C LYS A 236 25.48 -13.27 14.20
N GLY A 237 25.75 -12.85 12.94
CA GLY A 237 26.65 -13.53 12.01
C GLY A 237 26.02 -14.61 11.13
N SER A 238 24.72 -14.91 11.22
CA SER A 238 24.03 -15.77 10.26
C SER A 238 23.43 -14.94 9.13
N THR A 239 23.70 -15.32 7.90
CA THR A 239 23.02 -14.81 6.71
C THR A 239 21.77 -15.66 6.52
N ILE A 240 20.61 -15.12 6.80
CA ILE A 240 19.34 -15.75 6.45
C ILE A 240 18.78 -14.94 5.30
N GLY A 241 18.61 -15.58 4.14
CA GLY A 241 17.90 -14.99 3.01
C GLY A 241 16.46 -14.65 3.37
N GLN A 242 15.72 -14.15 2.40
CA GLN A 242 14.34 -13.72 2.58
C GLN A 242 13.50 -14.84 3.25
N PHE A 243 12.98 -14.55 4.42
CA PHE A 243 12.13 -15.45 5.18
C PHE A 243 10.72 -15.36 4.58
N CYS A 244 10.25 -16.43 3.97
CA CYS A 244 8.84 -16.59 3.65
C CYS A 244 8.15 -17.16 4.90
N ALA A 245 7.41 -16.35 5.63
CA ALA A 245 6.44 -16.84 6.60
C ALA A 245 5.30 -17.51 5.82
N GLY A 246 5.29 -18.80 5.86
CA GLY A 246 4.27 -19.67 5.32
C GLY A 246 4.33 -20.95 6.11
N LEU A 247 3.57 -21.02 7.14
CA LEU A 247 3.20 -22.26 7.82
C LEU A 247 1.72 -22.47 7.68
#